data_8fcd4e9a00f5ebdef31a07a2609ab426
#
_entry.id   8fcd4e9a00f5ebdef31a07a2609ab426
#
_cell.length_a   1.000
_cell.length_b   1.000
_cell.length_c   1.000
_cell.angle_alpha   90.00
_cell.angle_beta   90.00
_cell.angle_gamma   90.00
#
_symmetry.space_group_name_H-M   'P 1'
#
loop_
_entity.id
_entity.type
_entity.pdbx_description
1 polymer ?
#
loop_
_entity_poly.entity_id
_entity_poly.type
_entity_poly.pdbx_seq_one_letter_code
_entity_poly.pdbx_strand_id
1 'polypeptide(L)'
;MHNPINSAIKMFVLFIVLLLTGCISLETKGSEAQDFSLKLYGPPGVYEDEEFTLSSSFGQPIILNFWFPSCPPCAREIPEINQFHEDYKDSVTVVGIQLIGIDTIESGRDFMKSKNVSYRVGPDNDGSITVDYSISGFPTTIFIDKRGHIHEKWEGEIKKSDMVEISKQIFEK
;
A
#
# COMPACT_ATOMS: atom_id res chain seq x y z
N MET A 1 61.35 -1.76 -30.47
CA MET A 1 60.49 -0.80 -31.17
C MET A 1 59.08 -1.03 -30.68
N HIS A 2 58.58 -0.21 -29.77
CA HIS A 2 57.22 -0.29 -29.25
C HIS A 2 56.26 0.39 -30.24
N ASN A 3 55.32 -0.34 -30.78
CA ASN A 3 54.42 0.14 -31.81
C ASN A 3 53.32 1.00 -31.14
N PRO A 4 53.27 2.33 -31.30
CA PRO A 4 52.33 3.22 -30.59
C PRO A 4 50.87 2.97 -30.97
N ILE A 5 50.61 2.28 -32.10
CA ILE A 5 49.26 1.96 -32.57
C ILE A 5 48.58 0.95 -31.64
N ASN A 6 49.32 -0.03 -31.08
CA ASN A 6 48.78 -1.02 -30.17
C ASN A 6 48.35 -0.45 -28.81
N SER A 7 48.97 0.65 -28.36
CA SER A 7 48.64 1.31 -27.11
C SER A 7 47.33 2.12 -27.25
N ALA A 8 47.14 2.80 -28.38
CA ALA A 8 45.92 3.56 -28.68
C ALA A 8 44.68 2.66 -28.83
N ILE A 9 44.85 1.51 -29.48
CA ILE A 9 43.78 0.53 -29.65
C ILE A 9 43.37 -0.07 -28.31
N LYS A 10 44.34 -0.42 -27.43
CA LYS A 10 44.03 -0.94 -26.10
C LYS A 10 43.31 0.08 -25.22
N MET A 11 43.68 1.34 -25.30
CA MET A 11 43.04 2.43 -24.55
C MET A 11 41.61 2.69 -25.05
N PHE A 12 41.39 2.61 -26.38
CA PHE A 12 40.08 2.77 -26.99
C PHE A 12 39.14 1.62 -26.66
N VAL A 13 39.64 0.38 -26.66
CA VAL A 13 38.84 -0.81 -26.24
C VAL A 13 38.52 -0.75 -24.75
N LEU A 14 39.44 -0.30 -23.90
CA LEU A 14 39.18 -0.13 -22.46
C LEU A 14 38.10 0.93 -22.20
N PHE A 15 38.08 2.00 -23.00
CA PHE A 15 37.07 3.07 -22.87
C PHE A 15 35.70 2.64 -23.34
N ILE A 16 35.60 1.80 -24.38
CA ILE A 16 34.34 1.21 -24.85
C ILE A 16 33.77 0.21 -23.83
N VAL A 17 34.62 -0.59 -23.19
CA VAL A 17 34.17 -1.55 -22.15
C VAL A 17 33.65 -0.82 -20.91
N LEU A 18 34.21 0.34 -20.54
CA LEU A 18 33.70 1.17 -19.43
C LEU A 18 32.32 1.81 -19.73
N LEU A 19 32.02 2.05 -21.02
CA LEU A 19 30.72 2.63 -21.42
C LEU A 19 29.58 1.58 -21.47
N LEU A 20 29.89 0.29 -21.47
CA LEU A 20 28.91 -0.79 -21.56
C LEU A 20 28.45 -1.33 -20.19
N THR A 21 29.08 -0.90 -19.09
CA THR A 21 28.71 -1.36 -17.72
C THR A 21 27.74 -0.42 -16.99
N GLY A 22 27.18 0.58 -17.66
CA GLY A 22 26.40 1.65 -17.08
C GLY A 22 24.89 1.57 -17.19
N CYS A 23 24.28 0.42 -17.46
CA CYS A 23 22.84 0.27 -17.22
C CYS A 23 22.58 -0.18 -15.78
N ILE A 24 22.85 0.70 -14.82
CA ILE A 24 22.18 0.60 -13.52
C ILE A 24 20.74 1.04 -13.78
N SER A 25 19.85 0.08 -13.86
CA SER A 25 18.41 0.36 -13.74
C SER A 25 18.21 1.02 -12.38
N LEU A 26 18.06 2.34 -12.35
CA LEU A 26 17.47 3.01 -11.20
C LEU A 26 16.00 2.52 -11.14
N GLU A 27 15.76 1.41 -10.47
CA GLU A 27 14.44 1.14 -9.95
C GLU A 27 14.09 2.34 -9.06
N THR A 28 13.07 3.09 -9.45
CA THR A 28 12.48 4.11 -8.60
C THR A 28 11.89 3.36 -7.40
N LYS A 29 12.70 3.23 -6.36
CA LYS A 29 12.28 2.65 -5.08
C LYS A 29 11.21 3.59 -4.54
N GLY A 30 9.96 3.12 -4.43
CA GLY A 30 8.91 3.85 -3.74
C GLY A 30 9.36 4.25 -2.33
N SER A 31 8.75 5.25 -1.74
CA SER A 31 9.05 5.63 -0.36
C SER A 31 8.71 4.46 0.57
N GLU A 32 9.50 4.27 1.62
CA GLU A 32 9.24 3.27 2.65
C GLU A 32 7.97 3.65 3.41
N ALA A 33 7.09 2.67 3.64
CA ALA A 33 5.87 2.88 4.41
C ALA A 33 6.21 3.08 5.89
N GLN A 34 5.66 4.12 6.49
CA GLN A 34 5.83 4.41 7.91
C GLN A 34 5.17 3.32 8.74
N ASP A 35 5.91 2.69 9.67
CA ASP A 35 5.36 1.63 10.51
C ASP A 35 4.37 2.17 11.55
N PHE A 36 3.33 1.39 11.82
CA PHE A 36 2.33 1.69 12.84
C PHE A 36 1.71 0.42 13.42
N SER A 37 1.10 0.54 14.60
CA SER A 37 0.22 -0.47 15.18
C SER A 37 -1.21 0.06 15.30
N LEU A 38 -2.19 -0.81 15.02
CA LEU A 38 -3.60 -0.50 14.99
C LEU A 38 -4.39 -1.58 15.74
N LYS A 39 -5.07 -1.20 16.83
CA LYS A 39 -5.99 -2.11 17.50
C LYS A 39 -7.26 -2.27 16.68
N LEU A 40 -7.53 -3.48 16.21
CA LEU A 40 -8.67 -3.77 15.35
C LEU A 40 -9.98 -3.81 16.16
N TYR A 41 -11.08 -3.42 15.52
CA TYR A 41 -12.40 -3.51 16.11
C TYR A 41 -13.41 -4.32 15.27
N GLY A 42 -12.98 -4.96 14.22
CA GLY A 42 -13.89 -5.73 13.38
C GLY A 42 -13.26 -6.33 12.15
N PRO A 43 -13.97 -7.23 11.47
CA PRO A 43 -15.32 -7.74 11.79
C PRO A 43 -15.39 -8.46 13.14
N PRO A 44 -16.49 -8.31 13.89
CA PRO A 44 -16.66 -8.96 15.19
C PRO A 44 -16.49 -10.48 15.12
N GLY A 45 -15.76 -11.04 16.07
CA GLY A 45 -15.48 -12.47 16.15
C GLY A 45 -14.42 -13.01 15.21
N VAL A 46 -13.84 -12.14 14.33
CA VAL A 46 -12.76 -12.51 13.40
C VAL A 46 -11.48 -11.76 13.76
N TYR A 47 -11.54 -10.42 13.85
CA TYR A 47 -10.39 -9.56 14.12
C TYR A 47 -10.57 -8.66 15.35
N GLU A 48 -11.66 -8.83 16.10
CA GLU A 48 -11.93 -8.00 17.27
C GLU A 48 -10.86 -8.16 18.34
N ASP A 49 -10.34 -7.04 18.84
CA ASP A 49 -9.25 -6.97 19.82
C ASP A 49 -7.86 -7.45 19.34
N GLU A 50 -7.71 -7.86 18.09
CA GLU A 50 -6.39 -8.12 17.51
C GLU A 50 -5.61 -6.80 17.34
N GLU A 51 -4.29 -6.88 17.42
CA GLU A 51 -3.38 -5.81 17.08
C GLU A 51 -2.75 -6.08 15.70
N PHE A 52 -2.97 -5.19 14.76
CA PHE A 52 -2.30 -5.20 13.47
C PHE A 52 -1.05 -4.32 13.56
N THR A 53 0.11 -4.85 13.18
CA THR A 53 1.33 -4.06 12.99
C THR A 53 1.76 -4.17 11.55
N LEU A 54 1.97 -3.03 10.87
CA LEU A 54 2.26 -3.01 9.45
C LEU A 54 3.51 -3.81 9.10
N SER A 55 4.62 -3.56 9.79
CA SER A 55 5.90 -4.24 9.54
C SER A 55 5.84 -5.76 9.77
N SER A 56 5.00 -6.22 10.69
CA SER A 56 4.79 -7.66 10.92
C SER A 56 4.03 -8.36 9.79
N SER A 57 3.44 -7.59 8.87
CA SER A 57 2.67 -8.09 7.72
C SER A 57 3.47 -8.07 6.42
N PHE A 58 4.73 -7.62 6.44
CA PHE A 58 5.60 -7.66 5.27
C PHE A 58 5.87 -9.10 4.82
N GLY A 59 6.13 -9.29 3.55
CA GLY A 59 6.16 -10.60 2.88
C GLY A 59 4.94 -10.84 1.99
N GLN A 60 3.86 -10.09 2.23
CA GLN A 60 2.69 -9.99 1.34
C GLN A 60 2.43 -8.52 0.99
N PRO A 61 1.85 -8.22 -0.17
CA PRO A 61 1.34 -6.89 -0.49
C PRO A 61 0.26 -6.47 0.51
N ILE A 62 0.23 -5.17 0.83
CA ILE A 62 -0.72 -4.60 1.77
C ILE A 62 -1.44 -3.44 1.11
N ILE A 63 -2.75 -3.36 1.34
CA ILE A 63 -3.59 -2.24 0.91
C ILE A 63 -4.16 -1.59 2.16
N LEU A 64 -3.87 -0.29 2.34
CA LEU A 64 -4.41 0.54 3.39
C LEU A 64 -5.49 1.44 2.80
N ASN A 65 -6.70 1.39 3.33
CA ASN A 65 -7.80 2.26 2.92
C ASN A 65 -8.17 3.20 4.06
N PHE A 66 -8.04 4.51 3.84
CA PHE A 66 -8.37 5.57 4.79
C PHE A 66 -9.77 6.09 4.54
N TRP A 67 -10.62 6.06 5.56
CA TRP A 67 -12.04 6.33 5.43
C TRP A 67 -12.68 6.83 6.73
N PHE A 68 -13.96 7.24 6.67
CA PHE A 68 -14.82 7.46 7.82
C PHE A 68 -16.29 7.23 7.44
N PRO A 69 -17.19 6.85 8.40
CA PRO A 69 -18.57 6.44 8.13
C PRO A 69 -19.42 7.46 7.38
N SER A 70 -19.34 8.74 7.75
CA SER A 70 -20.13 9.81 7.14
C SER A 70 -19.59 10.33 5.80
N CYS A 71 -18.57 9.67 5.23
CA CYS A 71 -17.98 10.01 3.93
C CYS A 71 -18.75 9.31 2.79
N PRO A 72 -19.53 10.02 1.96
CA PRO A 72 -20.34 9.37 0.93
C PRO A 72 -19.55 8.60 -0.14
N PRO A 73 -18.40 9.09 -0.67
CA PRO A 73 -17.60 8.30 -1.60
C PRO A 73 -16.97 7.07 -0.93
N CYS A 74 -16.56 7.15 0.36
CA CYS A 74 -16.07 5.98 1.10
C CYS A 74 -17.17 4.89 1.18
N ALA A 75 -18.41 5.28 1.44
CA ALA A 75 -19.54 4.36 1.52
C ALA A 75 -19.82 3.62 0.19
N ARG A 76 -19.45 4.22 -0.95
CA ARG A 76 -19.63 3.60 -2.27
C ARG A 76 -18.52 2.63 -2.63
N GLU A 77 -17.27 2.91 -2.21
CA GLU A 77 -16.14 2.02 -2.55
C GLU A 77 -16.01 0.79 -1.64
N ILE A 78 -16.50 0.84 -0.39
CA ILE A 78 -16.33 -0.26 0.57
C ILE A 78 -16.83 -1.61 0.04
N PRO A 79 -17.98 -1.73 -0.67
CA PRO A 79 -18.36 -2.99 -1.29
C PRO A 79 -17.36 -3.49 -2.35
N GLU A 80 -16.73 -2.60 -3.10
CA GLU A 80 -15.69 -2.93 -4.08
C GLU A 80 -14.42 -3.47 -3.41
N ILE A 81 -13.99 -2.81 -2.32
CA ILE A 81 -12.85 -3.25 -1.50
C ILE A 81 -13.15 -4.61 -0.86
N ASN A 82 -14.36 -4.80 -0.35
CA ASN A 82 -14.75 -6.07 0.27
C ASN A 82 -14.74 -7.22 -0.74
N GLN A 83 -15.27 -7.01 -1.95
CA GLN A 83 -15.18 -8.01 -3.02
C GLN A 83 -13.73 -8.31 -3.42
N PHE A 84 -12.88 -7.28 -3.50
CA PHE A 84 -11.46 -7.47 -3.75
C PHE A 84 -10.82 -8.31 -2.65
N HIS A 85 -11.09 -7.98 -1.38
CA HIS A 85 -10.58 -8.75 -0.25
C HIS A 85 -10.98 -10.22 -0.33
N GLU A 86 -12.25 -10.53 -0.55
CA GLU A 86 -12.72 -11.92 -0.63
C GLU A 86 -12.02 -12.72 -1.75
N ASP A 87 -11.73 -12.09 -2.87
CA ASP A 87 -11.06 -12.76 -4.00
C ASP A 87 -9.54 -12.92 -3.79
N TYR A 88 -8.90 -12.06 -3.00
CA TYR A 88 -7.44 -11.97 -2.88
C TYR A 88 -6.91 -12.12 -1.46
N LYS A 89 -7.73 -12.47 -0.45
CA LYS A 89 -7.35 -12.52 0.97
C LYS A 89 -6.17 -13.42 1.31
N ASP A 90 -5.90 -14.42 0.48
CA ASP A 90 -4.76 -15.33 0.65
C ASP A 90 -3.45 -14.74 0.07
N SER A 91 -3.55 -13.64 -0.69
CA SER A 91 -2.41 -13.05 -1.43
C SER A 91 -2.16 -11.59 -1.07
N VAL A 92 -3.15 -10.89 -0.52
CA VAL A 92 -3.08 -9.46 -0.16
C VAL A 92 -3.73 -9.22 1.19
N THR A 93 -3.05 -8.47 2.03
CA THR A 93 -3.64 -7.97 3.28
C THR A 93 -4.36 -6.65 3.02
N VAL A 94 -5.66 -6.57 3.32
CA VAL A 94 -6.45 -5.33 3.25
C VAL A 94 -6.73 -4.85 4.66
N VAL A 95 -6.48 -3.55 4.92
CA VAL A 95 -6.70 -2.91 6.21
C VAL A 95 -7.42 -1.57 6.01
N GLY A 96 -8.58 -1.42 6.62
CA GLY A 96 -9.29 -0.15 6.72
C GLY A 96 -8.83 0.64 7.94
N ILE A 97 -8.49 1.90 7.74
CA ILE A 97 -8.06 2.82 8.79
C ILE A 97 -9.14 3.90 8.90
N GLN A 98 -9.92 3.84 9.98
CA GLN A 98 -10.96 4.82 10.22
C GLN A 98 -10.38 6.05 10.93
N LEU A 99 -10.45 7.23 10.30
CA LEU A 99 -10.14 8.46 11.00
C LEU A 99 -11.20 8.76 12.08
N ILE A 100 -10.75 8.95 13.31
CA ILE A 100 -11.58 9.34 14.44
C ILE A 100 -11.56 10.87 14.59
N GLY A 101 -12.65 11.43 15.14
CA GLY A 101 -12.82 12.87 15.34
C GLY A 101 -13.93 13.49 14.48
N ILE A 102 -14.23 12.87 13.31
CA ILE A 102 -15.44 13.19 12.52
C ILE A 102 -16.57 12.26 12.97
N ASP A 103 -16.29 10.97 13.06
CA ASP A 103 -17.20 9.91 13.47
C ASP A 103 -16.60 9.11 14.64
N THR A 104 -17.44 8.34 15.35
CA THR A 104 -17.03 7.50 16.48
C THR A 104 -16.63 6.09 16.03
N ILE A 105 -15.92 5.36 16.89
CA ILE A 105 -15.62 3.93 16.68
C ILE A 105 -16.92 3.13 16.53
N GLU A 106 -17.94 3.45 17.34
CA GLU A 106 -19.22 2.76 17.32
C GLU A 106 -19.92 2.94 15.97
N SER A 107 -19.98 4.18 15.44
CA SER A 107 -20.53 4.42 14.10
C SER A 107 -19.74 3.69 13.01
N GLY A 108 -18.42 3.55 13.16
CA GLY A 108 -17.61 2.73 12.28
C GLY A 108 -17.95 1.23 12.32
N ARG A 109 -18.14 0.67 13.53
CA ARG A 109 -18.57 -0.72 13.72
C ARG A 109 -19.95 -0.98 13.07
N ASP A 110 -20.92 -0.10 13.31
CA ASP A 110 -22.25 -0.20 12.75
C ASP A 110 -22.23 -0.10 11.21
N PHE A 111 -21.44 0.82 10.70
CA PHE A 111 -21.25 1.00 9.26
C PHE A 111 -20.69 -0.27 8.62
N MET A 112 -19.59 -0.83 9.17
CA MET A 112 -19.00 -2.06 8.67
C MET A 112 -19.97 -3.24 8.69
N LYS A 113 -20.71 -3.38 9.79
CA LYS A 113 -21.75 -4.42 9.92
C LYS A 113 -22.83 -4.26 8.85
N SER A 114 -23.27 -3.02 8.59
CA SER A 114 -24.28 -2.71 7.56
C SER A 114 -23.81 -3.03 6.14
N LYS A 115 -22.50 -3.00 5.90
CA LYS A 115 -21.85 -3.27 4.61
C LYS A 115 -21.29 -4.70 4.49
N ASN A 116 -21.44 -5.53 5.53
CA ASN A 116 -20.89 -6.88 5.61
C ASN A 116 -19.37 -6.90 5.31
N VAL A 117 -18.61 -5.96 5.87
CA VAL A 117 -17.16 -5.89 5.67
C VAL A 117 -16.48 -7.06 6.35
N SER A 118 -15.57 -7.75 5.63
CA SER A 118 -14.86 -8.95 6.10
C SER A 118 -13.35 -8.75 6.30
N TYR A 119 -12.80 -7.63 5.85
CA TYR A 119 -11.38 -7.32 6.04
C TYR A 119 -11.10 -6.60 7.37
N ARG A 120 -9.82 -6.51 7.73
CA ARG A 120 -9.34 -5.86 8.98
C ARG A 120 -9.69 -4.39 9.00
N VAL A 121 -10.20 -3.89 10.12
CA VAL A 121 -10.44 -2.44 10.33
C VAL A 121 -10.13 -2.04 11.75
N GLY A 122 -9.50 -0.88 11.90
CA GLY A 122 -9.23 -0.26 13.19
C GLY A 122 -9.28 1.26 13.15
N PRO A 123 -9.36 1.91 14.33
CA PRO A 123 -9.48 3.36 14.44
C PRO A 123 -8.10 4.02 14.52
N ASP A 124 -7.87 5.03 13.73
CA ASP A 124 -6.80 6.01 13.92
C ASP A 124 -7.28 7.05 14.94
N ASN A 125 -7.05 6.75 16.22
CA ASN A 125 -7.68 7.47 17.34
C ASN A 125 -7.25 8.93 17.47
N ASP A 126 -6.00 9.23 17.17
CA ASP A 126 -5.39 10.54 17.29
C ASP A 126 -5.06 11.18 15.93
N GLY A 127 -5.34 10.49 14.84
CA GLY A 127 -5.05 10.91 13.48
C GLY A 127 -3.57 10.79 13.09
N SER A 128 -2.73 10.18 13.92
CA SER A 128 -1.29 10.09 13.67
C SER A 128 -0.97 9.32 12.40
N ILE A 129 -1.63 8.19 12.17
CA ILE A 129 -1.43 7.39 10.95
C ILE A 129 -1.85 8.19 9.71
N THR A 130 -2.97 8.88 9.78
CA THR A 130 -3.46 9.78 8.71
C THR A 130 -2.44 10.87 8.36
N VAL A 131 -1.80 11.45 9.38
CA VAL A 131 -0.76 12.48 9.21
C VAL A 131 0.51 11.89 8.62
N ASP A 132 1.02 10.78 9.16
CA ASP A 132 2.25 10.12 8.72
C ASP A 132 2.18 9.70 7.25
N TYR A 133 1.01 9.27 6.79
CA TYR A 133 0.76 8.93 5.39
C TYR A 133 0.36 10.15 4.54
N SER A 134 0.36 11.35 5.11
CA SER A 134 0.01 12.61 4.41
C SER A 134 -1.35 12.52 3.71
N ILE A 135 -2.36 11.95 4.38
CA ILE A 135 -3.71 11.83 3.82
C ILE A 135 -4.40 13.20 3.88
N SER A 136 -4.69 13.76 2.70
CA SER A 136 -5.31 15.09 2.55
C SER A 136 -6.78 15.03 2.15
N GLY A 137 -7.27 13.87 1.75
CA GLY A 137 -8.65 13.66 1.31
C GLY A 137 -9.13 12.22 1.54
N PHE A 138 -10.44 12.04 1.54
CA PHE A 138 -11.07 10.73 1.77
C PHE A 138 -12.09 10.42 0.66
N PRO A 139 -12.13 9.15 0.24
CA PRO A 139 -11.23 8.07 0.64
C PRO A 139 -9.83 8.22 0.01
N THR A 140 -8.85 7.58 0.61
CA THR A 140 -7.52 7.38 0.01
C THR A 140 -7.10 5.93 0.21
N THR A 141 -6.59 5.30 -0.84
CA THR A 141 -6.09 3.92 -0.81
C THR A 141 -4.60 3.88 -1.13
N ILE A 142 -3.80 3.22 -0.29
CA ILE A 142 -2.35 3.09 -0.46
C ILE A 142 -2.01 1.65 -0.73
N PHE A 143 -1.22 1.41 -1.76
CA PHE A 143 -0.71 0.11 -2.16
C PHE A 143 0.75 -0.02 -1.75
N ILE A 144 1.07 -1.05 -0.97
CA ILE A 144 2.39 -1.31 -0.42
C ILE A 144 2.86 -2.67 -0.92
N ASP A 145 4.09 -2.73 -1.44
CA ASP A 145 4.69 -3.97 -1.90
C ASP A 145 5.09 -4.88 -0.72
N LYS A 146 5.42 -6.14 -0.99
CA LYS A 146 5.81 -7.13 0.04
C LYS A 146 7.06 -6.75 0.84
N ARG A 147 7.83 -5.75 0.40
CA ARG A 147 9.03 -5.24 1.06
C ARG A 147 8.76 -4.01 1.92
N GLY A 148 7.51 -3.52 1.93
CA GLY A 148 7.11 -2.34 2.70
C GLY A 148 7.30 -1.01 1.97
N HIS A 149 7.43 -0.99 0.63
CA HIS A 149 7.51 0.26 -0.11
C HIS A 149 6.15 0.64 -0.67
N ILE A 150 5.81 1.92 -0.54
CA ILE A 150 4.60 2.48 -1.14
C ILE A 150 4.78 2.47 -2.66
N HIS A 151 3.91 1.71 -3.33
CA HIS A 151 3.88 1.62 -4.78
C HIS A 151 3.02 2.70 -5.38
N GLU A 152 1.82 2.90 -4.82
CA GLU A 152 0.84 3.88 -5.31
C GLU A 152 0.00 4.43 -4.16
N LYS A 153 -0.42 5.70 -4.31
CA LYS A 153 -1.40 6.37 -3.48
C LYS A 153 -2.53 6.85 -4.38
N TRP A 154 -3.68 6.20 -4.23
CA TRP A 154 -4.90 6.53 -4.99
C TRP A 154 -5.78 7.45 -4.15
N GLU A 155 -6.08 8.64 -4.62
CA GLU A 155 -6.97 9.59 -3.96
C GLU A 155 -8.35 9.57 -4.60
N GLY A 156 -9.39 9.45 -3.78
CA GLY A 156 -10.79 9.34 -4.21
C GLY A 156 -11.30 7.91 -4.28
N GLU A 157 -12.55 7.76 -4.69
CA GLU A 157 -13.26 6.48 -4.80
C GLU A 157 -12.54 5.52 -5.76
N ILE A 158 -12.30 4.29 -5.32
CA ILE A 158 -11.63 3.25 -6.10
C ILE A 158 -12.58 2.09 -6.42
N LYS A 159 -12.42 1.49 -7.59
CA LYS A 159 -13.14 0.28 -8.00
C LYS A 159 -12.28 -0.96 -7.85
N LYS A 160 -12.93 -2.10 -7.72
CA LYS A 160 -12.24 -3.40 -7.69
C LYS A 160 -11.33 -3.60 -8.90
N SER A 161 -11.76 -3.19 -10.11
CA SER A 161 -10.95 -3.30 -11.33
C SER A 161 -9.61 -2.57 -11.22
N ASP A 162 -9.63 -1.36 -10.63
CA ASP A 162 -8.44 -0.52 -10.48
C ASP A 162 -7.51 -1.15 -9.43
N MET A 163 -8.07 -1.65 -8.33
CA MET A 163 -7.32 -2.39 -7.30
C MET A 163 -6.62 -3.62 -7.89
N VAL A 164 -7.30 -4.38 -8.75
CA VAL A 164 -6.73 -5.56 -9.42
C VAL A 164 -5.59 -5.17 -10.34
N GLU A 165 -5.73 -4.08 -11.10
CA GLU A 165 -4.69 -3.62 -12.02
C GLU A 165 -3.43 -3.17 -11.29
N ILE A 166 -3.58 -2.37 -10.23
CA ILE A 166 -2.46 -1.89 -9.42
C ILE A 166 -1.81 -3.06 -8.68
N SER A 167 -2.62 -3.97 -8.11
CA SER A 167 -2.10 -5.11 -7.34
C SER A 167 -1.25 -6.06 -8.18
N LYS A 168 -1.54 -6.25 -9.47
CA LYS A 168 -0.68 -7.04 -10.37
C LYS A 168 0.76 -6.52 -10.42
N GLN A 169 0.94 -5.21 -10.29
CA GLN A 169 2.27 -4.57 -10.34
C GLN A 169 3.09 -4.78 -9.05
N ILE A 170 2.41 -5.07 -7.92
CA ILE A 170 3.06 -5.28 -6.62
C ILE A 170 3.21 -6.76 -6.25
N PHE A 171 2.51 -7.69 -6.92
CA PHE A 171 2.66 -9.12 -6.70
C PHE A 171 4.04 -9.63 -7.15
N GLU A 172 4.60 -9.04 -8.20
CA GLU A 172 5.86 -9.48 -8.82
C GLU A 172 7.11 -8.83 -8.19
N LYS A 173 6.94 -7.80 -7.36
CA LYS A 173 8.05 -7.06 -6.71
C LYS A 173 8.34 -7.63 -5.33
#